data_946b4f2432411255fcf57c0719c8565e
#
_entry.id   946b4f2432411255fcf57c0719c8565e
#
_cell.length_a   1.000
_cell.length_b   1.000
_cell.length_c   1.000
_cell.angle_alpha   90.00
_cell.angle_beta   90.00
_cell.angle_gamma   90.00
#
_symmetry.space_group_name_H-M   'P 1'
#
loop_
_entity.id
_entity.type
_entity.pdbx_description
1 polymer ?
#
loop_
_entity_poly.entity_id
_entity_poly.type
_entity_poly.pdbx_seq_one_letter_code
_entity_poly.pdbx_strand_id
1 'polypeptide(L)'
;VMTTIDYSVWDHIEVSDDEDEIHPNIDTPSLFRWRHQVRVFFLTKQAVKKKEEMEEEKEEKHQTFMEKYEKQIKRFGMLQRWDDSQKYLSDYPHLVCEETANYLVIMCIDLEVEEKHALMEQVAHQTIVMQFILELSKSLKVDPRGCFRQFFTKIKTTDQQYQDAFNDELESFKERVRGRAKIRIEKALKEYEEEERQKRLGPGGLDPVEVYESLPAEMQKCFDDKDIQMLQDAISRMDPTEAKHHMKRCIESGLWVPNARADEEGEKDKEEGDEPQYEEVKKEEQ
;
A
#
# COMPACT_ATOMS: atom_id res chain seq x y z
N VAL A 1 -3.99 4.92 27.04
CA VAL A 1 -4.41 4.87 28.46
C VAL A 1 -5.48 3.80 28.52
N MET A 2 -5.10 2.60 29.02
CA MET A 2 -6.09 1.55 29.30
C MET A 2 -6.96 2.02 30.45
N THR A 3 -8.22 2.29 30.17
CA THR A 3 -9.23 2.54 31.21
C THR A 3 -9.51 1.20 31.87
N THR A 4 -9.06 1.04 33.10
CA THR A 4 -9.44 -0.07 33.97
C THR A 4 -10.93 0.05 34.23
N ILE A 5 -11.73 -0.91 33.76
CA ILE A 5 -13.17 -0.96 34.05
C ILE A 5 -13.31 -1.33 35.52
N ASP A 6 -13.95 -0.46 36.29
CA ASP A 6 -14.24 -0.71 37.69
C ASP A 6 -15.42 -1.70 37.79
N TYR A 7 -15.12 -2.91 38.22
CA TYR A 7 -16.10 -4.00 38.36
C TYR A 7 -16.88 -3.95 39.68
N SER A 8 -16.54 -3.04 40.64
CA SER A 8 -17.23 -2.96 41.92
C SER A 8 -18.72 -2.55 41.80
N VAL A 9 -19.07 -1.88 40.72
CA VAL A 9 -20.46 -1.49 40.39
C VAL A 9 -21.35 -2.69 40.08
N TRP A 10 -20.74 -3.83 39.75
CA TRP A 10 -21.48 -5.05 39.33
C TRP A 10 -21.79 -5.99 40.49
N ASP A 11 -21.18 -5.75 41.66
CA ASP A 11 -21.42 -6.56 42.86
C ASP A 11 -22.82 -6.35 43.48
N HIS A 12 -23.57 -5.34 43.00
CA HIS A 12 -24.90 -4.98 43.46
C HIS A 12 -26.03 -5.15 42.43
N ILE A 13 -25.74 -5.81 41.33
CA ILE A 13 -26.80 -6.12 40.34
C ILE A 13 -27.44 -7.43 40.75
N GLU A 14 -28.59 -7.32 41.41
CA GLU A 14 -29.52 -8.44 41.59
C GLU A 14 -30.08 -8.80 40.19
N VAL A 15 -29.55 -9.87 39.59
CA VAL A 15 -30.12 -10.47 38.38
C VAL A 15 -31.26 -11.34 38.85
N SER A 16 -32.52 -10.88 38.65
CA SER A 16 -33.69 -11.71 38.92
C SER A 16 -33.71 -12.89 37.97
N ASP A 17 -33.77 -14.04 38.57
CA ASP A 17 -34.47 -15.28 38.14
C ASP A 17 -34.20 -15.81 36.72
N ASP A 18 -33.06 -16.47 36.55
CA ASP A 18 -33.11 -17.83 35.98
C ASP A 18 -32.47 -18.75 37.01
N GLU A 19 -33.28 -19.53 37.72
CA GLU A 19 -32.87 -20.65 38.57
C GLU A 19 -32.31 -21.76 37.66
N ASP A 20 -31.20 -21.48 37.00
CA ASP A 20 -30.35 -22.56 36.51
C ASP A 20 -29.74 -23.21 37.73
N GLU A 21 -30.06 -24.49 37.96
CA GLU A 21 -29.50 -25.35 39.02
C GLU A 21 -27.97 -25.25 38.95
N ILE A 22 -27.39 -24.35 39.75
CA ILE A 22 -25.94 -24.11 39.75
C ILE A 22 -25.32 -25.31 40.47
N HIS A 23 -24.49 -26.08 39.76
CA HIS A 23 -23.76 -27.20 40.35
C HIS A 23 -22.91 -26.70 41.53
N PRO A 24 -22.94 -27.36 42.70
CA PRO A 24 -22.29 -26.89 43.96
C PRO A 24 -20.77 -26.69 43.84
N ASN A 25 -20.16 -27.17 42.78
CA ASN A 25 -18.71 -27.00 42.50
C ASN A 25 -18.41 -25.82 41.56
N ILE A 26 -19.40 -25.01 41.18
CA ILE A 26 -19.19 -23.83 40.30
C ILE A 26 -19.22 -22.57 41.15
N ASP A 27 -18.11 -21.82 41.13
CA ASP A 27 -18.03 -20.48 41.74
C ASP A 27 -18.88 -19.49 40.93
N THR A 28 -20.05 -19.17 41.43
CA THR A 28 -21.04 -18.27 40.79
C THR A 28 -20.44 -16.90 40.41
N PRO A 29 -19.65 -16.19 41.25
CA PRO A 29 -19.02 -14.95 40.84
C PRO A 29 -18.07 -15.08 39.64
N SER A 30 -17.31 -16.15 39.59
CA SER A 30 -16.39 -16.43 38.46
C SER A 30 -17.15 -16.73 37.17
N LEU A 31 -18.26 -17.43 37.25
CA LEU A 31 -19.15 -17.72 36.11
C LEU A 31 -19.75 -16.43 35.54
N PHE A 32 -20.23 -15.51 36.40
CA PHE A 32 -20.76 -14.21 35.96
C PHE A 32 -19.67 -13.34 35.31
N ARG A 33 -18.47 -13.28 35.87
CA ARG A 33 -17.34 -12.55 35.26
C ARG A 33 -17.00 -13.12 33.88
N TRP A 34 -16.96 -14.44 33.74
CA TRP A 34 -16.72 -15.09 32.47
C TRP A 34 -17.82 -14.81 31.45
N ARG A 35 -19.11 -14.95 31.81
CA ARG A 35 -20.25 -14.60 30.95
C ARG A 35 -20.20 -13.13 30.51
N HIS A 36 -19.84 -12.23 31.42
CA HIS A 36 -19.68 -10.82 31.09
C HIS A 36 -18.52 -10.58 30.11
N GLN A 37 -17.36 -11.17 30.34
CA GLN A 37 -16.21 -11.07 29.44
C GLN A 37 -16.53 -11.60 28.04
N VAL A 38 -17.19 -12.74 27.94
CA VAL A 38 -17.63 -13.33 26.68
C VAL A 38 -18.62 -12.40 25.97
N ARG A 39 -19.58 -11.83 26.70
CA ARG A 39 -20.54 -10.87 26.14
C ARG A 39 -19.87 -9.60 25.62
N VAL A 40 -18.96 -9.03 26.37
CA VAL A 40 -18.16 -7.86 25.95
C VAL A 40 -17.32 -8.21 24.71
N PHE A 41 -16.68 -9.38 24.70
CA PHE A 41 -15.92 -9.85 23.53
C PHE A 41 -16.78 -9.98 22.28
N PHE A 42 -17.99 -10.57 22.40
CA PHE A 42 -18.92 -10.66 21.27
C PHE A 42 -19.40 -9.30 20.78
N LEU A 43 -19.73 -8.39 21.71
CA LEU A 43 -20.16 -7.03 21.34
C LEU A 43 -19.05 -6.23 20.66
N THR A 44 -17.82 -6.32 21.15
CA THR A 44 -16.66 -5.68 20.50
C THR A 44 -16.39 -6.27 19.12
N LYS A 45 -16.44 -7.59 18.98
CA LYS A 45 -16.27 -8.26 17.69
C LYS A 45 -17.37 -7.87 16.67
N GLN A 46 -18.63 -7.79 17.12
CA GLN A 46 -19.73 -7.30 16.26
C GLN A 46 -19.56 -5.83 15.89
N ALA A 47 -19.09 -4.98 16.81
CA ALA A 47 -18.84 -3.58 16.53
C ALA A 47 -17.70 -3.38 15.52
N VAL A 48 -16.62 -4.17 15.63
CA VAL A 48 -15.51 -4.17 14.67
C VAL A 48 -16.00 -4.61 13.30
N LYS A 49 -16.71 -5.74 13.22
CA LYS A 49 -17.26 -6.24 11.96
C LYS A 49 -18.21 -5.25 11.29
N LYS A 50 -19.10 -4.62 12.06
CA LYS A 50 -20.00 -3.59 11.53
C LYS A 50 -19.25 -2.35 11.03
N LYS A 51 -18.12 -2.02 11.67
CA LYS A 51 -17.25 -0.92 11.23
C LYS A 51 -16.56 -1.26 9.91
N GLU A 52 -16.04 -2.47 9.77
CA GLU A 52 -15.42 -2.99 8.54
C GLU A 52 -16.44 -3.01 7.38
N GLU A 53 -17.65 -3.55 7.60
CA GLU A 53 -18.73 -3.54 6.61
C GLU A 53 -19.13 -2.12 6.17
N MET A 54 -19.15 -1.16 7.11
CA MET A 54 -19.40 0.25 6.78
C MET A 54 -18.26 0.91 6.01
N GLU A 55 -17.02 0.52 6.25
CA GLU A 55 -15.85 1.00 5.50
C GLU A 55 -15.87 0.43 4.08
N GLU A 56 -16.13 -0.87 3.91
CA GLU A 56 -16.30 -1.51 2.59
C GLU A 56 -17.42 -0.86 1.76
N GLU A 57 -18.60 -0.63 2.35
CA GLU A 57 -19.69 0.07 1.64
C GLU A 57 -19.33 1.50 1.23
N LYS A 58 -18.50 2.19 2.02
CA LYS A 58 -18.03 3.54 1.67
C LYS A 58 -17.03 3.49 0.52
N GLU A 59 -16.13 2.51 0.53
CA GLU A 59 -15.16 2.30 -0.55
C GLU A 59 -15.84 1.94 -1.87
N GLU A 60 -16.84 1.04 -1.85
CA GLU A 60 -17.62 0.69 -3.05
C GLU A 60 -18.37 1.91 -3.61
N LYS A 61 -19.02 2.69 -2.75
CA LYS A 61 -19.71 3.93 -3.15
C LYS A 61 -18.72 4.95 -3.73
N HIS A 62 -17.54 5.06 -3.15
CA HIS A 62 -16.47 5.94 -3.62
C HIS A 62 -15.96 5.49 -4.99
N GLN A 63 -15.69 4.19 -5.21
CA GLN A 63 -15.25 3.65 -6.48
C GLN A 63 -16.31 3.88 -7.58
N THR A 64 -17.57 3.57 -7.29
CA THR A 64 -18.69 3.79 -8.23
C THR A 64 -18.85 5.27 -8.61
N PHE A 65 -18.71 6.18 -7.64
CA PHE A 65 -18.75 7.62 -7.87
C PHE A 65 -17.60 8.08 -8.76
N MET A 66 -16.38 7.56 -8.48
CA MET A 66 -15.18 7.86 -9.26
C MET A 66 -15.30 7.43 -10.70
N GLU A 67 -15.68 6.19 -10.96
CA GLU A 67 -15.84 5.67 -12.32
C GLU A 67 -16.80 6.53 -13.15
N LYS A 68 -17.87 6.98 -12.52
CA LYS A 68 -18.90 7.79 -13.19
C LYS A 68 -18.49 9.23 -13.47
N TYR A 69 -17.76 9.86 -12.54
CA TYR A 69 -17.51 11.30 -12.57
C TYR A 69 -16.05 11.70 -12.72
N GLU A 70 -15.13 10.75 -12.89
CA GLU A 70 -13.70 10.97 -12.99
C GLU A 70 -13.33 12.10 -13.97
N LYS A 71 -13.90 12.08 -15.18
CA LYS A 71 -13.64 13.09 -16.21
C LYS A 71 -14.05 14.50 -15.76
N GLN A 72 -15.17 14.59 -15.02
CA GLN A 72 -15.66 15.86 -14.51
C GLN A 72 -14.78 16.37 -13.37
N ILE A 73 -14.35 15.48 -12.47
CA ILE A 73 -13.47 15.83 -11.36
C ILE A 73 -12.10 16.30 -11.87
N LYS A 74 -11.50 15.56 -12.83
CA LYS A 74 -10.24 15.95 -13.47
C LYS A 74 -10.35 17.32 -14.14
N ARG A 75 -11.45 17.58 -14.85
CA ARG A 75 -11.69 18.89 -15.46
C ARG A 75 -11.83 20.00 -14.42
N PHE A 76 -12.52 19.76 -13.30
CA PHE A 76 -12.59 20.71 -12.20
C PHE A 76 -11.19 21.01 -11.63
N GLY A 77 -10.37 19.99 -11.39
CA GLY A 77 -9.01 20.14 -10.89
C GLY A 77 -8.10 21.02 -11.77
N MET A 78 -8.39 21.08 -13.08
CA MET A 78 -7.61 21.89 -14.03
C MET A 78 -8.08 23.35 -14.17
N LEU A 79 -9.15 23.76 -13.47
CA LEU A 79 -9.62 25.13 -13.50
C LEU A 79 -8.71 26.03 -12.66
N GLN A 80 -8.51 27.29 -13.12
CA GLN A 80 -7.63 28.24 -12.43
C GLN A 80 -8.39 29.47 -11.92
N ARG A 81 -9.49 29.84 -12.59
CA ARG A 81 -10.24 31.05 -12.28
C ARG A 81 -11.38 30.77 -11.32
N TRP A 82 -11.57 31.65 -10.35
CA TRP A 82 -12.65 31.55 -9.38
C TRP A 82 -14.05 31.50 -10.03
N ASP A 83 -14.25 32.32 -11.07
CA ASP A 83 -15.55 32.38 -11.77
C ASP A 83 -15.84 31.09 -12.53
N ASP A 84 -14.84 30.49 -13.17
CA ASP A 84 -14.97 29.23 -13.89
C ASP A 84 -15.26 28.08 -12.92
N SER A 85 -14.55 28.04 -11.80
CA SER A 85 -14.77 27.05 -10.74
C SER A 85 -16.17 27.17 -10.14
N GLN A 86 -16.60 28.38 -9.83
CA GLN A 86 -17.95 28.62 -9.31
C GLN A 86 -19.05 28.20 -10.30
N LYS A 87 -18.88 28.56 -11.58
CA LYS A 87 -19.80 28.18 -12.65
C LYS A 87 -19.84 26.66 -12.80
N TYR A 88 -18.67 26.03 -12.85
CA TYR A 88 -18.57 24.59 -13.01
C TYR A 88 -19.26 23.83 -11.88
N LEU A 89 -19.05 24.23 -10.62
CA LEU A 89 -19.76 23.62 -9.48
C LEU A 89 -21.26 23.95 -9.46
N SER A 90 -21.67 25.05 -10.08
CA SER A 90 -23.11 25.34 -10.27
C SER A 90 -23.76 24.44 -11.30
N ASP A 91 -23.03 24.10 -12.37
CA ASP A 91 -23.47 23.18 -13.42
C ASP A 91 -23.45 21.71 -12.95
N TYR A 92 -22.49 21.36 -12.07
CA TYR A 92 -22.26 20.01 -11.55
C TYR A 92 -22.26 19.97 -10.02
N PRO A 93 -23.39 20.27 -9.33
CA PRO A 93 -23.42 20.37 -7.87
C PRO A 93 -23.16 19.04 -7.15
N HIS A 94 -23.32 17.90 -7.81
CA HIS A 94 -22.99 16.58 -7.26
C HIS A 94 -21.49 16.39 -6.98
N LEU A 95 -20.62 17.21 -7.58
CA LEU A 95 -19.18 17.18 -7.34
C LEU A 95 -18.79 17.83 -6.01
N VAL A 96 -19.69 18.57 -5.35
CA VAL A 96 -19.39 19.22 -4.06
C VAL A 96 -19.57 18.20 -2.94
N CYS A 97 -18.57 17.34 -2.77
CA CYS A 97 -18.59 16.23 -1.80
C CYS A 97 -17.17 15.85 -1.36
N GLU A 98 -17.09 15.07 -0.29
CA GLU A 98 -15.80 14.58 0.26
C GLU A 98 -15.07 13.64 -0.71
N GLU A 99 -15.81 12.86 -1.48
CA GLU A 99 -15.26 11.94 -2.49
C GLU A 99 -14.45 12.71 -3.55
N THR A 100 -14.96 13.84 -4.02
CA THR A 100 -14.22 14.70 -4.97
C THR A 100 -12.95 15.26 -4.34
N ALA A 101 -13.02 15.74 -3.09
CA ALA A 101 -11.83 16.24 -2.39
C ALA A 101 -10.75 15.14 -2.25
N ASN A 102 -11.14 13.93 -1.85
CA ASN A 102 -10.23 12.80 -1.71
C ASN A 102 -9.57 12.42 -3.04
N TYR A 103 -10.34 12.39 -4.13
CA TYR A 103 -9.78 12.12 -5.45
C TYR A 103 -8.74 13.16 -5.86
N LEU A 104 -9.03 14.42 -5.67
CA LEU A 104 -8.09 15.51 -6.01
C LEU A 104 -6.80 15.42 -5.18
N VAL A 105 -6.88 15.02 -3.91
CA VAL A 105 -5.69 14.76 -3.07
C VAL A 105 -4.82 13.64 -3.66
N ILE A 106 -5.45 12.52 -4.04
CA ILE A 106 -4.74 11.39 -4.66
C ILE A 106 -4.11 11.83 -5.99
N MET A 107 -4.87 12.54 -6.82
CA MET A 107 -4.39 13.08 -8.10
C MET A 107 -3.19 14.02 -7.92
N CYS A 108 -3.17 14.85 -6.87
CA CYS A 108 -2.02 15.70 -6.57
C CYS A 108 -0.77 14.86 -6.27
N ILE A 109 -0.92 13.79 -5.47
CA ILE A 109 0.19 12.89 -5.13
C ILE A 109 0.70 12.17 -6.37
N ASP A 110 -0.19 11.67 -7.23
CA ASP A 110 0.17 10.99 -8.47
C ASP A 110 0.92 11.92 -9.43
N LEU A 111 0.43 13.16 -9.59
CA LEU A 111 1.11 14.17 -10.42
C LEU A 111 2.50 14.55 -9.90
N GLU A 112 2.67 14.60 -8.58
CA GLU A 112 3.98 14.88 -7.98
C GLU A 112 4.94 13.69 -8.15
N VAL A 113 4.47 12.46 -8.03
CA VAL A 113 5.24 11.23 -8.33
C VAL A 113 5.67 11.20 -9.80
N GLU A 114 4.81 11.68 -10.72
CA GLU A 114 5.08 11.78 -12.15
C GLU A 114 5.93 13.00 -12.52
N GLU A 115 6.43 13.77 -11.54
CA GLU A 115 7.23 15.02 -11.72
C GLU A 115 6.50 16.13 -12.48
N LYS A 116 5.17 16.10 -12.52
CA LYS A 116 4.30 17.12 -13.15
C LYS A 116 3.92 18.23 -12.17
N HIS A 117 4.92 18.90 -11.58
CA HIS A 117 4.76 19.87 -10.49
C HIS A 117 3.79 21.01 -10.81
N ALA A 118 3.83 21.57 -12.01
CA ALA A 118 2.95 22.67 -12.41
C ALA A 118 1.46 22.26 -12.44
N LEU A 119 1.17 21.04 -12.88
CA LEU A 119 -0.19 20.50 -12.87
C LEU A 119 -0.64 20.16 -11.44
N MET A 120 0.27 19.61 -10.63
CA MET A 120 0.01 19.36 -9.22
C MET A 120 -0.40 20.65 -8.49
N GLU A 121 0.29 21.77 -8.72
CA GLU A 121 -0.04 23.04 -8.08
C GLU A 121 -1.43 23.57 -8.49
N GLN A 122 -1.83 23.39 -9.76
CA GLN A 122 -3.17 23.75 -10.22
C GLN A 122 -4.24 22.91 -9.53
N VAL A 123 -4.06 21.58 -9.49
CA VAL A 123 -5.00 20.68 -8.84
C VAL A 123 -5.03 20.92 -7.33
N ALA A 124 -3.89 21.19 -6.71
CA ALA A 124 -3.82 21.54 -5.29
C ALA A 124 -4.68 22.77 -4.94
N HIS A 125 -4.67 23.79 -5.77
CA HIS A 125 -5.52 24.97 -5.60
C HIS A 125 -7.01 24.56 -5.56
N GLN A 126 -7.47 23.75 -6.50
CA GLN A 126 -8.88 23.30 -6.52
C GLN A 126 -9.21 22.33 -5.38
N THR A 127 -8.22 21.55 -4.93
CA THR A 127 -8.37 20.68 -3.75
C THR A 127 -8.66 21.51 -2.50
N ILE A 128 -7.90 22.60 -2.29
CA ILE A 128 -8.12 23.51 -1.16
C ILE A 128 -9.44 24.26 -1.29
N VAL A 129 -9.83 24.67 -2.50
CA VAL A 129 -11.18 25.22 -2.75
C VAL A 129 -12.26 24.26 -2.25
N MET A 130 -12.19 22.99 -2.62
CA MET A 130 -13.16 21.99 -2.19
C MET A 130 -13.13 21.77 -0.67
N GLN A 131 -11.95 21.69 -0.05
CA GLN A 131 -11.80 21.55 1.40
C GLN A 131 -12.44 22.72 2.15
N PHE A 132 -12.16 23.96 1.74
CA PHE A 132 -12.76 25.15 2.37
C PHE A 132 -14.28 25.18 2.24
N ILE A 133 -14.84 24.76 1.10
CA ILE A 133 -16.29 24.62 0.92
C ILE A 133 -16.86 23.58 1.90
N LEU A 134 -16.21 22.42 2.04
CA LEU A 134 -16.64 21.37 2.94
C LEU A 134 -16.53 21.77 4.42
N GLU A 135 -15.48 22.48 4.81
CA GLU A 135 -15.30 23.01 6.17
C GLU A 135 -16.35 24.08 6.49
N LEU A 136 -16.63 24.97 5.53
CA LEU A 136 -17.67 25.97 5.68
C LEU A 136 -19.05 25.30 5.87
N SER A 137 -19.32 24.23 5.14
CA SER A 137 -20.57 23.48 5.27
C SER A 137 -20.70 22.81 6.64
N LYS A 138 -19.60 22.23 7.14
CA LYS A 138 -19.54 21.62 8.49
C LYS A 138 -19.75 22.66 9.59
N SER A 139 -19.13 23.82 9.46
CA SER A 139 -19.28 24.92 10.45
C SER A 139 -20.68 25.51 10.49
N LEU A 140 -21.31 25.65 9.33
CA LEU A 140 -22.68 26.15 9.20
C LEU A 140 -23.75 25.07 9.39
N LYS A 141 -23.37 23.80 9.43
CA LYS A 141 -24.26 22.63 9.50
C LYS A 141 -25.29 22.59 8.36
N VAL A 142 -24.85 22.96 7.15
CA VAL A 142 -25.67 22.95 5.93
C VAL A 142 -25.07 22.04 4.87
N ASP A 143 -25.86 21.67 3.87
CA ASP A 143 -25.36 20.88 2.73
C ASP A 143 -24.28 21.68 1.97
N PRO A 144 -23.12 21.06 1.64
CA PRO A 144 -22.07 21.70 0.88
C PRO A 144 -22.52 22.30 -0.45
N ARG A 145 -23.50 21.65 -1.11
CA ARG A 145 -24.12 22.11 -2.36
C ARG A 145 -24.87 23.45 -2.22
N GLY A 146 -25.28 23.77 -1.02
CA GLY A 146 -25.97 25.05 -0.72
C GLY A 146 -25.00 26.18 -0.36
N CYS A 147 -23.84 25.86 0.23
CA CYS A 147 -22.96 26.87 0.79
C CYS A 147 -21.74 27.22 -0.09
N PHE A 148 -21.43 26.49 -1.15
CA PHE A 148 -20.23 26.77 -1.97
C PHE A 148 -20.22 28.18 -2.56
N ARG A 149 -21.37 28.75 -2.90
CA ARG A 149 -21.46 30.13 -3.40
C ARG A 149 -21.00 31.15 -2.36
N GLN A 150 -21.25 30.91 -1.08
CA GLN A 150 -20.76 31.79 0.00
C GLN A 150 -19.24 31.78 0.10
N PHE A 151 -18.61 30.64 -0.10
CA PHE A 151 -17.15 30.55 -0.18
C PHE A 151 -16.61 31.47 -1.30
N PHE A 152 -17.15 31.34 -2.53
CA PHE A 152 -16.70 32.18 -3.64
C PHE A 152 -16.97 33.67 -3.43
N THR A 153 -18.03 34.02 -2.75
CA THR A 153 -18.30 35.42 -2.37
C THR A 153 -17.25 35.92 -1.37
N LYS A 154 -16.93 35.12 -0.35
CA LYS A 154 -15.91 35.47 0.67
C LYS A 154 -14.51 35.61 0.08
N ILE A 155 -14.08 34.67 -0.74
CA ILE A 155 -12.72 34.69 -1.31
C ILE A 155 -12.52 35.82 -2.33
N LYS A 156 -13.60 36.25 -3.00
CA LYS A 156 -13.56 37.37 -3.96
C LYS A 156 -13.70 38.74 -3.28
N THR A 157 -14.32 38.81 -2.08
CA THR A 157 -14.35 40.02 -1.28
C THR A 157 -12.97 40.32 -0.71
N THR A 158 -12.67 41.59 -0.49
CA THR A 158 -11.34 42.09 -0.07
C THR A 158 -11.01 41.73 1.40
N ASP A 159 -11.43 40.58 1.88
CA ASP A 159 -11.05 40.06 3.19
C ASP A 159 -9.65 39.43 3.08
N GLN A 160 -8.63 40.27 3.30
CA GLN A 160 -7.23 39.87 3.20
C GLN A 160 -6.91 38.69 4.12
N GLN A 161 -7.49 38.70 5.34
CA GLN A 161 -7.23 37.66 6.31
C GLN A 161 -7.74 36.28 5.83
N TYR A 162 -8.87 36.25 5.13
CA TYR A 162 -9.41 35.01 4.58
C TYR A 162 -8.59 34.49 3.40
N GLN A 163 -8.07 35.41 2.56
CA GLN A 163 -7.19 35.06 1.45
C GLN A 163 -5.84 34.57 1.94
N ASP A 164 -5.29 35.21 2.96
CA ASP A 164 -4.01 34.79 3.58
C ASP A 164 -4.16 33.38 4.19
N ALA A 165 -5.21 33.11 4.93
CA ALA A 165 -5.48 31.78 5.47
C ALA A 165 -5.65 30.71 4.37
N PHE A 166 -6.27 31.05 3.24
CA PHE A 166 -6.37 30.14 2.10
C PHE A 166 -4.99 29.84 1.49
N ASN A 167 -4.16 30.89 1.30
CA ASN A 167 -2.84 30.73 0.73
C ASN A 167 -1.90 29.95 1.64
N ASP A 168 -1.95 30.20 2.95
CA ASP A 168 -1.15 29.47 3.94
C ASP A 168 -1.50 27.97 3.95
N GLU A 169 -2.78 27.64 3.90
CA GLU A 169 -3.22 26.23 3.82
C GLU A 169 -2.84 25.60 2.48
N LEU A 170 -2.91 26.36 1.37
CA LEU A 170 -2.50 25.87 0.07
C LEU A 170 -1.01 25.51 0.04
N GLU A 171 -0.13 26.37 0.57
CA GLU A 171 1.31 26.08 0.62
C GLU A 171 1.60 24.91 1.57
N SER A 172 0.99 24.89 2.74
CA SER A 172 1.09 23.75 3.66
C SER A 172 0.62 22.45 3.03
N PHE A 173 -0.45 22.47 2.24
CA PHE A 173 -0.95 21.29 1.53
C PHE A 173 0.04 20.83 0.46
N LYS A 174 0.61 21.73 -0.36
CA LYS A 174 1.62 21.38 -1.36
C LYS A 174 2.84 20.70 -0.72
N GLU A 175 3.31 21.19 0.42
CA GLU A 175 4.41 20.57 1.17
C GLU A 175 4.05 19.14 1.65
N ARG A 176 2.84 18.96 2.17
CA ARG A 176 2.34 17.63 2.57
C ARG A 176 2.26 16.66 1.39
N VAL A 177 1.82 17.13 0.22
CA VAL A 177 1.77 16.33 -1.02
C VAL A 177 3.17 15.89 -1.44
N ARG A 178 4.15 16.83 -1.49
CA ARG A 178 5.55 16.55 -1.81
C ARG A 178 6.15 15.53 -0.84
N GLY A 179 5.89 15.69 0.45
CA GLY A 179 6.35 14.74 1.47
C GLY A 179 5.77 13.32 1.27
N ARG A 180 4.48 13.22 0.97
CA ARG A 180 3.81 11.93 0.71
C ARG A 180 4.28 11.27 -0.59
N ALA A 181 4.46 12.05 -1.65
CA ALA A 181 5.00 11.57 -2.92
C ALA A 181 6.41 10.99 -2.74
N LYS A 182 7.28 11.67 -1.99
CA LYS A 182 8.63 11.20 -1.66
C LYS A 182 8.59 9.85 -0.92
N ILE A 183 7.76 9.74 0.11
CA ILE A 183 7.60 8.48 0.87
C ILE A 183 7.11 7.35 -0.05
N ARG A 184 6.17 7.64 -0.97
CA ARG A 184 5.65 6.64 -1.91
C ARG A 184 6.73 6.18 -2.90
N ILE A 185 7.56 7.10 -3.41
CA ILE A 185 8.70 6.77 -4.28
C ILE A 185 9.73 5.92 -3.52
N GLU A 186 10.10 6.33 -2.31
CA GLU A 186 11.05 5.57 -1.49
C GLU A 186 10.55 4.16 -1.17
N LYS A 187 9.25 4.02 -0.91
CA LYS A 187 8.63 2.72 -0.68
C LYS A 187 8.67 1.85 -1.93
N ALA A 188 8.29 2.40 -3.08
CA ALA A 188 8.31 1.70 -4.35
C ALA A 188 9.74 1.26 -4.75
N LEU A 189 10.74 2.10 -4.50
CA LEU A 189 12.15 1.74 -4.73
C LEU A 189 12.60 0.58 -3.85
N LYS A 190 12.26 0.61 -2.56
CA LYS A 190 12.59 -0.51 -1.65
C LYS A 190 11.88 -1.81 -2.03
N GLU A 191 10.62 -1.73 -2.43
CA GLU A 191 9.87 -2.88 -2.91
C GLU A 191 10.50 -3.45 -4.18
N TYR A 192 10.89 -2.58 -5.13
CA TYR A 192 11.60 -3.00 -6.34
C TYR A 192 12.97 -3.62 -6.04
N GLU A 193 13.77 -3.00 -5.16
CA GLU A 193 15.06 -3.54 -4.73
C GLU A 193 14.92 -4.92 -4.06
N GLU A 194 13.89 -5.09 -3.23
CA GLU A 194 13.61 -6.37 -2.58
C GLU A 194 13.11 -7.42 -3.58
N GLU A 195 12.25 -7.06 -4.55
CA GLU A 195 11.85 -7.96 -5.63
C GLU A 195 13.05 -8.40 -6.49
N GLU A 196 13.93 -7.48 -6.86
CA GLU A 196 15.14 -7.78 -7.61
C GLU A 196 16.11 -8.68 -6.79
N ARG A 197 16.20 -8.41 -5.49
CA ARG A 197 16.95 -9.27 -4.57
C ARG A 197 16.35 -10.68 -4.52
N GLN A 198 15.02 -10.80 -4.38
CA GLN A 198 14.33 -12.09 -4.36
C GLN A 198 14.55 -12.89 -5.66
N LYS A 199 14.53 -12.23 -6.82
CA LYS A 199 14.81 -12.88 -8.12
C LYS A 199 16.24 -13.39 -8.23
N ARG A 200 17.21 -12.75 -7.55
CA ARG A 200 18.63 -13.15 -7.57
C ARG A 200 18.98 -14.23 -6.56
N LEU A 201 18.11 -14.51 -5.59
CA LEU A 201 18.38 -15.51 -4.57
C LEU A 201 18.70 -16.87 -5.19
N GLY A 202 19.81 -17.44 -4.75
CA GLY A 202 20.21 -18.79 -5.14
C GLY A 202 19.39 -19.89 -4.46
N PRO A 203 19.68 -21.16 -4.77
CA PRO A 203 18.92 -22.32 -4.28
C PRO A 203 18.93 -22.46 -2.75
N GLY A 204 19.89 -21.86 -2.06
CA GLY A 204 19.98 -21.80 -0.60
C GLY A 204 19.40 -20.53 0.02
N GLY A 205 18.73 -19.66 -0.77
CA GLY A 205 18.11 -18.43 -0.28
C GLY A 205 19.10 -17.30 0.03
N LEU A 206 20.34 -17.38 -0.46
CA LEU A 206 21.35 -16.33 -0.32
C LEU A 206 21.47 -15.51 -1.60
N ASP A 207 21.65 -14.18 -1.46
CA ASP A 207 21.93 -13.29 -2.59
C ASP A 207 23.40 -13.47 -3.04
N PRO A 208 23.66 -13.82 -4.31
CA PRO A 208 25.00 -13.95 -4.84
C PRO A 208 25.84 -12.68 -4.72
N VAL A 209 25.21 -11.49 -4.79
CA VAL A 209 25.91 -10.20 -4.63
C VAL A 209 26.43 -10.04 -3.20
N GLU A 210 25.57 -10.24 -2.20
CA GLU A 210 25.96 -10.17 -0.78
C GLU A 210 27.04 -11.20 -0.43
N VAL A 211 26.92 -12.40 -1.00
CA VAL A 211 27.95 -13.44 -0.79
C VAL A 211 29.25 -13.01 -1.42
N TYR A 212 29.25 -12.54 -2.67
CA TYR A 212 30.45 -12.07 -3.37
C TYR A 212 31.15 -10.93 -2.60
N GLU A 213 30.43 -9.92 -2.15
CA GLU A 213 30.98 -8.81 -1.37
C GLU A 213 31.61 -9.26 -0.03
N SER A 214 31.09 -10.32 0.55
CA SER A 214 31.60 -10.89 1.82
C SER A 214 32.77 -11.84 1.64
N LEU A 215 33.16 -12.20 0.39
CA LEU A 215 34.29 -13.06 0.14
C LEU A 215 35.62 -12.34 0.37
N PRO A 216 36.68 -13.05 0.76
CA PRO A 216 38.04 -12.54 0.78
C PRO A 216 38.46 -12.02 -0.61
N ALA A 217 39.28 -10.96 -0.65
CA ALA A 217 39.68 -10.30 -1.90
C ALA A 217 40.38 -11.25 -2.90
N GLU A 218 41.05 -12.29 -2.40
CA GLU A 218 41.68 -13.31 -3.25
C GLU A 218 40.62 -14.14 -3.97
N MET A 219 39.53 -14.53 -3.29
CA MET A 219 38.42 -15.27 -3.91
C MET A 219 37.62 -14.38 -4.87
N GLN A 220 37.37 -13.12 -4.53
CA GLN A 220 36.68 -12.18 -5.41
C GLN A 220 37.39 -12.07 -6.77
N LYS A 221 38.72 -11.91 -6.76
CA LYS A 221 39.54 -11.87 -7.99
C LYS A 221 39.39 -13.13 -8.84
N CYS A 222 39.32 -14.31 -8.19
CA CYS A 222 39.14 -15.56 -8.92
C CYS A 222 37.82 -15.63 -9.66
N PHE A 223 36.74 -15.07 -9.07
CA PHE A 223 35.46 -14.97 -9.71
C PHE A 223 35.42 -13.91 -10.83
N ASP A 224 36.11 -12.78 -10.63
CA ASP A 224 36.26 -11.72 -11.67
C ASP A 224 37.00 -12.23 -12.88
N ASP A 225 38.12 -12.95 -12.67
CA ASP A 225 38.95 -13.50 -13.74
C ASP A 225 38.38 -14.80 -14.32
N LYS A 226 37.31 -15.35 -13.70
CA LYS A 226 36.68 -16.64 -14.04
C LYS A 226 37.68 -17.80 -14.10
N ASP A 227 38.70 -17.75 -13.25
CA ASP A 227 39.78 -18.75 -13.19
C ASP A 227 39.53 -19.74 -12.05
N ILE A 228 39.14 -20.97 -12.44
CA ILE A 228 38.87 -22.08 -11.51
C ILE A 228 40.17 -22.56 -10.83
N GLN A 229 41.28 -22.54 -11.55
CA GLN A 229 42.58 -22.99 -11.02
C GLN A 229 43.03 -22.06 -9.89
N MET A 230 42.94 -20.77 -10.13
CA MET A 230 43.24 -19.72 -9.16
C MET A 230 42.35 -19.80 -7.91
N LEU A 231 41.08 -20.14 -8.10
CA LEU A 231 40.13 -20.36 -6.99
C LEU A 231 40.52 -21.59 -6.16
N GLN A 232 40.93 -22.70 -6.79
CA GLN A 232 41.40 -23.90 -6.09
C GLN A 232 42.67 -23.62 -5.29
N ASP A 233 43.60 -22.86 -5.86
CA ASP A 233 44.83 -22.44 -5.18
C ASP A 233 44.54 -21.52 -3.98
N ALA A 234 43.61 -20.58 -4.15
CA ALA A 234 43.20 -19.69 -3.07
C ALA A 234 42.58 -20.47 -1.90
N ILE A 235 41.64 -21.38 -2.20
CA ILE A 235 41.00 -22.27 -1.23
C ILE A 235 42.02 -23.14 -0.48
N SER A 236 43.03 -23.64 -1.18
CA SER A 236 44.07 -24.51 -0.60
C SER A 236 45.01 -23.78 0.37
N ARG A 237 45.14 -22.46 0.25
CA ARG A 237 45.93 -21.59 1.14
C ARG A 237 45.18 -21.11 2.36
N MET A 238 43.86 -21.14 2.33
CA MET A 238 42.97 -20.68 3.43
C MET A 238 42.85 -21.76 4.51
N ASP A 239 42.36 -21.32 5.69
CA ASP A 239 41.94 -22.26 6.72
C ASP A 239 40.81 -23.17 6.19
N PRO A 240 40.90 -24.51 6.37
CA PRO A 240 39.93 -25.46 5.84
C PRO A 240 38.50 -25.20 6.32
N THR A 241 38.32 -24.62 7.51
CA THR A 241 36.98 -24.27 8.05
C THR A 241 36.41 -23.06 7.37
N GLU A 242 37.20 -22.02 7.14
CA GLU A 242 36.81 -20.80 6.42
C GLU A 242 36.55 -21.10 4.94
N ALA A 243 37.44 -21.85 4.29
CA ALA A 243 37.29 -22.27 2.89
C ALA A 243 35.96 -23.01 2.67
N LYS A 244 35.63 -23.97 3.56
CA LYS A 244 34.38 -24.73 3.52
C LYS A 244 33.18 -23.83 3.75
N HIS A 245 33.27 -22.86 4.66
CA HIS A 245 32.20 -21.89 4.92
C HIS A 245 31.95 -21.03 3.70
N HIS A 246 32.95 -20.44 3.10
CA HIS A 246 32.81 -19.59 1.91
C HIS A 246 32.27 -20.37 0.71
N MET A 247 32.82 -21.57 0.43
CA MET A 247 32.35 -22.42 -0.67
C MET A 247 30.88 -22.84 -0.50
N LYS A 248 30.48 -23.19 0.72
CA LYS A 248 29.08 -23.50 1.01
C LYS A 248 28.14 -22.31 0.67
N ARG A 249 28.52 -21.12 1.08
CA ARG A 249 27.76 -19.89 0.76
C ARG A 249 27.72 -19.59 -0.75
N CYS A 250 28.82 -19.83 -1.46
CA CYS A 250 28.87 -19.70 -2.91
C CYS A 250 27.91 -20.67 -3.61
N ILE A 251 27.79 -21.91 -3.12
CA ILE A 251 26.84 -22.89 -3.65
C ILE A 251 25.40 -22.50 -3.31
N GLU A 252 25.13 -22.13 -2.06
CA GLU A 252 23.80 -21.72 -1.59
C GLU A 252 23.28 -20.45 -2.27
N SER A 253 24.17 -19.55 -2.68
CA SER A 253 23.82 -18.35 -3.44
C SER A 253 23.72 -18.56 -4.96
N GLY A 254 24.14 -19.72 -5.46
CA GLY A 254 24.23 -19.97 -6.90
C GLY A 254 25.39 -19.28 -7.59
N LEU A 255 26.30 -18.63 -6.84
CA LEU A 255 27.55 -18.06 -7.36
C LEU A 255 28.49 -19.15 -7.90
N TRP A 256 28.41 -20.35 -7.33
CA TRP A 256 29.13 -21.55 -7.78
C TRP A 256 28.16 -22.71 -7.95
N VAL A 257 28.10 -23.25 -9.18
CA VAL A 257 27.31 -24.45 -9.49
C VAL A 257 28.29 -25.65 -9.64
N PRO A 258 28.28 -26.60 -8.68
CA PRO A 258 29.05 -27.81 -8.83
C PRO A 258 28.48 -28.64 -10.00
N ASN A 259 29.35 -29.03 -10.95
CA ASN A 259 28.99 -29.83 -12.13
C ASN A 259 28.17 -29.12 -13.25
N ALA A 260 28.38 -27.82 -13.46
CA ALA A 260 27.74 -27.09 -14.55
C ALA A 260 27.91 -27.71 -15.95
N ARG A 261 28.95 -28.55 -16.17
CA ARG A 261 29.17 -29.29 -17.44
C ARG A 261 28.30 -30.54 -17.56
N ALA A 262 27.80 -31.10 -16.46
CA ALA A 262 26.96 -32.31 -16.52
C ALA A 262 25.49 -31.95 -16.87
N ASP A 263 25.05 -30.75 -16.53
CA ASP A 263 23.68 -30.30 -16.84
C ASP A 263 23.55 -29.82 -18.29
N GLU A 264 24.63 -29.27 -18.91
CA GLU A 264 24.62 -28.89 -20.34
C GLU A 264 24.60 -30.10 -21.28
N GLU A 265 25.16 -31.25 -20.88
CA GLU A 265 25.06 -32.50 -21.66
C GLU A 265 23.69 -33.17 -21.49
N GLY A 266 23.01 -32.97 -20.36
CA GLY A 266 21.67 -33.52 -20.11
C GLY A 266 20.52 -32.79 -20.82
N GLU A 267 20.68 -31.51 -21.16
CA GLU A 267 19.70 -30.75 -21.94
C GLU A 267 19.83 -31.00 -23.45
N LYS A 268 21.03 -31.28 -23.96
CA LYS A 268 21.22 -31.59 -25.39
C LYS A 268 20.66 -32.95 -25.78
N ASP A 269 20.62 -33.93 -24.88
CA ASP A 269 20.00 -35.22 -25.16
C ASP A 269 18.45 -35.23 -25.08
N LYS A 270 17.85 -34.13 -24.63
CA LYS A 270 16.38 -34.00 -24.60
C LYS A 270 15.76 -33.25 -25.78
N GLU A 271 16.55 -32.50 -26.55
CA GLU A 271 16.08 -31.77 -27.74
C GLU A 271 16.14 -32.58 -29.03
N GLU A 272 16.84 -33.77 -29.08
CA GLU A 272 16.93 -34.59 -30.30
C GLU A 272 15.83 -35.68 -30.42
N GLY A 273 14.79 -35.71 -29.56
CA GLY A 273 13.85 -36.81 -29.42
C GLY A 273 12.40 -36.53 -29.82
N ASP A 274 12.01 -35.37 -30.36
CA ASP A 274 10.60 -35.12 -30.70
C ASP A 274 10.41 -34.36 -32.04
N GLU A 275 10.74 -35.04 -33.14
CA GLU A 275 10.25 -34.64 -34.48
C GLU A 275 8.85 -35.25 -34.68
N PRO A 276 7.78 -34.47 -34.91
CA PRO A 276 6.49 -35.03 -35.27
C PRO A 276 6.52 -35.54 -36.70
N GLN A 277 6.37 -36.85 -36.89
CA GLN A 277 6.10 -37.48 -38.19
C GLN A 277 4.76 -37.00 -38.71
N TYR A 278 4.78 -36.23 -39.80
CA TYR A 278 3.59 -35.94 -40.60
C TYR A 278 3.29 -37.13 -41.52
N GLU A 279 2.23 -37.88 -41.28
CA GLU A 279 1.65 -38.82 -42.22
C GLU A 279 0.98 -38.06 -43.39
N GLU A 280 1.50 -38.27 -44.59
CA GLU A 280 0.86 -37.87 -45.86
C GLU A 280 -0.41 -38.69 -46.10
N VAL A 281 -1.55 -38.04 -45.96
CA VAL A 281 -2.82 -38.63 -46.39
C VAL A 281 -2.93 -38.48 -47.91
N LYS A 282 -2.72 -39.56 -48.65
CA LYS A 282 -3.02 -39.67 -50.08
C LYS A 282 -4.55 -39.53 -50.29
N LYS A 283 -4.93 -38.53 -51.06
CA LYS A 283 -6.25 -38.44 -51.65
C LYS A 283 -6.32 -39.44 -52.79
N GLU A 284 -7.18 -40.48 -52.71
CA GLU A 284 -7.71 -41.20 -53.85
C GLU A 284 -8.97 -40.52 -54.34
N GLU A 285 -8.93 -40.17 -55.63
CA GLU A 285 -10.08 -39.79 -56.46
C GLU A 285 -10.95 -41.03 -56.69
N GLN A 286 -12.23 -40.90 -56.43
CA GLN A 286 -13.32 -41.43 -57.32
C GLN A 286 -14.61 -40.63 -57.03
#